data_d5df65c7a2c454a8db304c97e05a7288
#
_entry.id   d5df65c7a2c454a8db304c97e05a7288
#
_cell.length_a   1.000
_cell.length_b   1.000
_cell.length_c   1.000
_cell.angle_alpha   90.00
_cell.angle_beta   90.00
_cell.angle_gamma   90.00
#
_symmetry.space_group_name_H-M   'P 1'
#
loop_
_entity.id
_entity.type
_entity.pdbx_description
1 polymer ?
#
loop_
_entity_poly.entity_id
_entity_poly.type
_entity_poly.pdbx_seq_one_letter_code
_entity_poly.pdbx_strand_id
1 'polypeptide(L)'
;SRVKAATGQTIRILTGDEEANLIGRGLTCDPALADLQNFYVFDLGGGSLECLAFQQRKVQHAASLQLGCVRLTEKFVPDPTQPFSNAAQTAITAHVREVFHNGTFQFVLGPAAAIGTGGTVTVARAILAAREGHGLGDSVPAVTVVQLRHLLQWLGNMPLAARREVPGLPAARADVMPAALATLIAVAEVGHIAT
;
A
#
# COMPACT_ATOMS: atom_id res chain seq x y z
N SER A 1 -24.64 3.43 -18.17
CA SER A 1 -23.16 3.62 -18.26
C SER A 1 -22.69 3.19 -19.65
N ARG A 2 -21.57 3.75 -20.13
CA ARG A 2 -20.96 3.40 -21.44
C ARG A 2 -20.66 1.88 -21.52
N VAL A 3 -20.28 1.27 -20.40
CA VAL A 3 -20.01 -0.17 -20.35
C VAL A 3 -21.29 -0.98 -20.62
N LYS A 4 -22.42 -0.61 -20.00
CA LYS A 4 -23.70 -1.30 -20.25
C LYS A 4 -24.12 -1.22 -21.71
N ALA A 5 -23.91 -0.06 -22.36
CA ALA A 5 -24.23 0.11 -23.77
C ALA A 5 -23.32 -0.73 -24.69
N ALA A 6 -22.04 -0.91 -24.33
CA ALA A 6 -21.07 -1.63 -25.15
C ALA A 6 -21.08 -3.15 -24.91
N THR A 7 -21.41 -3.61 -23.72
CA THR A 7 -21.24 -5.03 -23.32
C THR A 7 -22.50 -5.70 -22.79
N GLY A 8 -23.59 -4.95 -22.58
CA GLY A 8 -24.79 -5.44 -21.90
C GLY A 8 -24.63 -5.63 -20.37
N GLN A 9 -23.42 -5.52 -19.84
CA GLN A 9 -23.12 -5.75 -18.43
C GLN A 9 -23.28 -4.46 -17.60
N THR A 10 -23.71 -4.62 -16.35
CA THR A 10 -23.83 -3.53 -15.39
C THR A 10 -22.68 -3.62 -14.39
N ILE A 11 -21.88 -2.52 -14.29
CA ILE A 11 -20.89 -2.38 -13.25
C ILE A 11 -21.58 -1.89 -11.98
N ARG A 12 -21.36 -2.58 -10.87
CA ARG A 12 -21.71 -2.14 -9.52
C ARG A 12 -20.45 -1.64 -8.82
N ILE A 13 -20.54 -0.46 -8.24
CA ILE A 13 -19.49 0.06 -7.36
C ILE A 13 -19.69 -0.62 -6.00
N LEU A 14 -18.64 -1.23 -5.48
CA LEU A 14 -18.64 -1.84 -4.15
C LEU A 14 -18.50 -0.76 -3.07
N THR A 15 -19.02 -1.05 -1.89
CA THR A 15 -18.65 -0.30 -0.69
C THR A 15 -17.24 -0.70 -0.26
N GLY A 16 -16.56 0.13 0.55
CA GLY A 16 -15.23 -0.20 1.08
C GLY A 16 -15.24 -1.52 1.88
N ASP A 17 -16.30 -1.80 2.62
CA ASP A 17 -16.44 -3.06 3.36
C ASP A 17 -16.60 -4.27 2.43
N GLU A 18 -17.34 -4.14 1.33
CA GLU A 18 -17.45 -5.20 0.33
C GLU A 18 -16.11 -5.46 -0.37
N GLU A 19 -15.37 -4.40 -0.71
CA GLU A 19 -14.04 -4.48 -1.29
C GLU A 19 -13.07 -5.19 -0.34
N ALA A 20 -13.00 -4.76 0.92
CA ALA A 20 -12.17 -5.37 1.96
C ALA A 20 -12.50 -6.85 2.14
N ASN A 21 -13.79 -7.22 2.19
CA ASN A 21 -14.21 -8.62 2.30
C ASN A 21 -13.77 -9.48 1.10
N LEU A 22 -13.81 -8.93 -0.12
CA LEU A 22 -13.35 -9.66 -1.31
C LEU A 22 -11.84 -9.85 -1.31
N ILE A 23 -11.06 -8.84 -0.90
CA ILE A 23 -9.61 -8.95 -0.70
C ILE A 23 -9.32 -10.07 0.31
N GLY A 24 -10.01 -10.03 1.46
CA GLY A 24 -9.85 -11.05 2.49
C GLY A 24 -10.12 -12.47 1.99
N ARG A 25 -11.19 -12.66 1.23
CA ARG A 25 -11.51 -13.97 0.62
C ARG A 25 -10.44 -14.43 -0.36
N GLY A 26 -9.92 -13.53 -1.21
CA GLY A 26 -8.85 -13.86 -2.15
C GLY A 26 -7.59 -14.34 -1.42
N LEU A 27 -7.19 -13.65 -0.36
CA LEU A 27 -6.01 -14.01 0.43
C LEU A 27 -6.14 -15.33 1.20
N THR A 28 -7.34 -15.64 1.70
CA THR A 28 -7.56 -16.92 2.38
C THR A 28 -7.48 -18.14 1.44
N CYS A 29 -7.55 -17.92 0.13
CA CYS A 29 -7.36 -18.94 -0.89
C CYS A 29 -5.90 -19.12 -1.32
N ASP A 30 -4.98 -18.23 -0.92
CA ASP A 30 -3.56 -18.32 -1.28
C ASP A 30 -2.85 -19.41 -0.47
N PRO A 31 -2.30 -20.45 -1.11
CA PRO A 31 -1.57 -21.51 -0.41
C PRO A 31 -0.33 -21.00 0.35
N ALA A 32 0.33 -19.94 -0.14
CA ALA A 32 1.49 -19.35 0.52
C ALA A 32 1.16 -18.74 1.89
N LEU A 33 -0.11 -18.45 2.15
CA LEU A 33 -0.60 -17.88 3.40
C LEU A 33 -1.34 -18.91 4.27
N ALA A 34 -1.30 -20.21 3.90
CA ALA A 34 -2.10 -21.26 4.57
C ALA A 34 -1.80 -21.38 6.07
N ASP A 35 -0.54 -21.21 6.46
CA ASP A 35 -0.08 -21.35 7.84
C ASP A 35 -0.36 -20.12 8.72
N LEU A 36 -0.69 -18.98 8.10
CA LEU A 36 -0.98 -17.76 8.84
C LEU A 36 -2.39 -17.81 9.42
N GLN A 37 -2.49 -17.76 10.74
CA GLN A 37 -3.76 -17.77 11.48
C GLN A 37 -4.21 -16.36 11.86
N ASN A 38 -3.26 -15.54 12.36
CA ASN A 38 -3.49 -14.17 12.80
C ASN A 38 -2.56 -13.23 12.05
N PHE A 39 -3.13 -12.31 11.29
CA PHE A 39 -2.35 -11.39 10.45
C PHE A 39 -3.18 -10.16 10.08
N TYR A 40 -2.48 -9.09 9.72
CA TYR A 40 -3.07 -7.92 9.11
C TYR A 40 -2.93 -7.96 7.60
N VAL A 41 -3.85 -7.30 6.92
CA VAL A 41 -3.77 -7.07 5.47
C VAL A 41 -3.92 -5.59 5.20
N PHE A 42 -3.05 -5.07 4.33
CA PHE A 42 -3.09 -3.70 3.86
C PHE A 42 -3.04 -3.67 2.34
N ASP A 43 -4.08 -3.12 1.72
CA ASP A 43 -4.12 -2.85 0.27
C ASP A 43 -4.11 -1.35 0.03
N LEU A 44 -2.95 -0.81 -0.37
CA LEU A 44 -2.81 0.61 -0.67
C LEU A 44 -3.12 0.88 -2.14
N GLY A 45 -4.34 1.33 -2.37
CA GLY A 45 -4.82 1.80 -3.66
C GLY A 45 -4.52 3.27 -3.94
N GLY A 46 -5.10 3.81 -5.02
CA GLY A 46 -4.97 5.23 -5.36
C GLY A 46 -5.82 6.14 -4.48
N GLY A 47 -7.06 5.74 -4.16
CA GLY A 47 -8.03 6.53 -3.40
C GLY A 47 -8.11 6.19 -1.93
N SER A 48 -7.90 4.92 -1.57
CA SER A 48 -8.07 4.37 -0.22
C SER A 48 -6.95 3.44 0.18
N LEU A 49 -6.96 3.07 1.45
CA LEU A 49 -6.18 2.00 2.05
C LEU A 49 -7.18 1.07 2.73
N GLU A 50 -7.29 -0.15 2.26
CA GLU A 50 -8.07 -1.20 2.89
C GLU A 50 -7.22 -1.86 3.97
N CYS A 51 -7.77 -1.94 5.19
CA CYS A 51 -7.15 -2.52 6.36
C CYS A 51 -8.02 -3.67 6.87
N LEU A 52 -7.44 -4.87 7.02
CA LEU A 52 -8.14 -6.02 7.60
C LEU A 52 -7.30 -6.64 8.71
N ALA A 53 -7.97 -7.09 9.75
CA ALA A 53 -7.39 -7.92 10.81
C ALA A 53 -8.01 -9.32 10.75
N PHE A 54 -7.17 -10.33 10.60
CA PHE A 54 -7.56 -11.73 10.59
C PHE A 54 -7.20 -12.41 11.90
N GLN A 55 -8.16 -13.11 12.49
CA GLN A 55 -7.93 -14.02 13.61
C GLN A 55 -8.49 -15.39 13.25
N GLN A 56 -7.69 -16.42 13.40
CA GLN A 56 -8.03 -17.78 12.98
C GLN A 56 -8.54 -17.83 11.53
N ARG A 57 -7.88 -17.07 10.63
CA ARG A 57 -8.19 -16.92 9.20
C ARG A 57 -9.60 -16.34 8.91
N LYS A 58 -10.24 -15.73 9.88
CA LYS A 58 -11.53 -15.03 9.71
C LYS A 58 -11.31 -13.54 9.88
N VAL A 59 -11.92 -12.75 9.02
CA VAL A 59 -11.92 -11.28 9.15
C VAL A 59 -12.65 -10.93 10.44
N GLN A 60 -11.93 -10.31 11.38
CA GLN A 60 -12.49 -9.79 12.62
C GLN A 60 -12.80 -8.30 12.50
N HIS A 61 -11.97 -7.60 11.74
CA HIS A 61 -12.12 -6.17 11.54
C HIS A 61 -11.71 -5.80 10.13
N ALA A 62 -12.48 -4.92 9.51
CA ALA A 62 -12.19 -4.37 8.20
C ALA A 62 -12.51 -2.88 8.18
N ALA A 63 -11.69 -2.09 7.51
CA ALA A 63 -11.95 -0.67 7.28
C ALA A 63 -11.33 -0.22 5.96
N SER A 64 -11.99 0.71 5.28
CA SER A 64 -11.46 1.43 4.13
C SER A 64 -11.18 2.88 4.56
N LEU A 65 -9.90 3.25 4.57
CA LEU A 65 -9.43 4.54 5.03
C LEU A 65 -9.07 5.43 3.82
N GLN A 66 -9.34 6.73 3.90
CA GLN A 66 -9.08 7.69 2.81
C GLN A 66 -7.59 8.07 2.73
N LEU A 67 -6.72 7.05 2.62
CA LEU A 67 -5.27 7.16 2.66
C LEU A 67 -4.59 6.69 1.36
N GLY A 68 -5.32 6.65 0.24
CA GLY A 68 -4.77 6.21 -1.04
C GLY A 68 -3.63 7.11 -1.54
N CYS A 69 -2.67 6.49 -2.26
CA CYS A 69 -1.43 7.17 -2.66
C CYS A 69 -1.64 8.36 -3.61
N VAL A 70 -2.61 8.30 -4.53
CA VAL A 70 -2.95 9.43 -5.41
C VAL A 70 -3.54 10.57 -4.59
N ARG A 71 -4.51 10.25 -3.73
CA ARG A 71 -5.16 11.23 -2.84
C ARG A 71 -4.14 11.97 -1.96
N LEU A 72 -3.19 11.25 -1.35
CA LEU A 72 -2.19 11.85 -0.48
C LEU A 72 -1.14 12.63 -1.27
N THR A 73 -0.80 12.21 -2.48
CA THR A 73 0.05 12.99 -3.39
C THR A 73 -0.61 14.32 -3.73
N GLU A 74 -1.85 14.30 -4.20
CA GLU A 74 -2.61 15.52 -4.53
C GLU A 74 -2.76 16.47 -3.33
N LYS A 75 -2.93 15.93 -2.13
CA LYS A 75 -3.16 16.73 -0.91
C LYS A 75 -1.88 17.33 -0.34
N PHE A 76 -0.75 16.62 -0.38
CA PHE A 76 0.44 16.97 0.38
C PHE A 76 1.71 17.21 -0.45
N VAL A 77 1.70 16.91 -1.75
CA VAL A 77 2.84 17.11 -2.64
C VAL A 77 2.52 18.23 -3.63
N PRO A 78 2.98 19.46 -3.39
CA PRO A 78 2.63 20.61 -4.23
C PRO A 78 3.07 20.46 -5.69
N ASP A 79 4.23 19.86 -5.91
CA ASP A 79 4.79 19.58 -7.24
C ASP A 79 5.44 18.18 -7.24
N PRO A 80 4.75 17.17 -7.77
CA PRO A 80 5.27 15.81 -7.82
C PRO A 80 6.42 15.63 -8.83
N THR A 81 6.71 16.64 -9.66
CA THR A 81 7.83 16.61 -10.59
C THR A 81 9.18 16.82 -9.92
N GLN A 82 9.18 17.48 -8.76
CA GLN A 82 10.34 17.75 -7.94
C GLN A 82 10.70 16.57 -7.01
N PRO A 83 11.87 16.58 -6.37
CA PRO A 83 12.15 15.69 -5.27
C PRO A 83 11.10 15.78 -4.17
N PHE A 84 10.79 14.64 -3.56
CA PHE A 84 9.80 14.53 -2.51
C PHE A 84 10.31 15.19 -1.22
N SER A 85 9.63 16.22 -0.76
CA SER A 85 10.12 17.04 0.36
C SER A 85 9.90 16.38 1.73
N ASN A 86 10.78 16.69 2.68
CA ASN A 86 10.61 16.27 4.08
C ASN A 86 9.29 16.81 4.68
N ALA A 87 8.86 18.01 4.25
CA ALA A 87 7.59 18.59 4.69
C ALA A 87 6.40 17.73 4.25
N ALA A 88 6.39 17.26 2.99
CA ALA A 88 5.35 16.37 2.48
C ALA A 88 5.36 15.02 3.22
N GLN A 89 6.54 14.43 3.46
CA GLN A 89 6.67 13.20 4.24
C GLN A 89 6.11 13.36 5.66
N THR A 90 6.47 14.42 6.36
CA THR A 90 6.00 14.71 7.72
C THR A 90 4.48 14.90 7.74
N ALA A 91 3.93 15.64 6.77
CA ALA A 91 2.49 15.88 6.68
C ALA A 91 1.70 14.59 6.41
N ILE A 92 2.19 13.74 5.50
CA ILE A 92 1.57 12.42 5.23
C ILE A 92 1.62 11.55 6.49
N THR A 93 2.78 11.47 7.16
CA THR A 93 2.94 10.66 8.38
C THR A 93 1.98 11.14 9.49
N ALA A 94 1.89 12.45 9.71
CA ALA A 94 0.98 13.01 10.70
C ALA A 94 -0.49 12.71 10.36
N HIS A 95 -0.87 12.87 9.09
CA HIS A 95 -2.22 12.58 8.63
C HIS A 95 -2.61 11.10 8.76
N VAL A 96 -1.69 10.18 8.42
CA VAL A 96 -1.91 8.74 8.63
C VAL A 96 -2.16 8.44 10.11
N ARG A 97 -1.31 8.96 11.01
CA ARG A 97 -1.48 8.78 12.47
C ARG A 97 -2.83 9.32 12.96
N GLU A 98 -3.23 10.50 12.50
CA GLU A 98 -4.52 11.11 12.82
C GLU A 98 -5.69 10.23 12.37
N VAL A 99 -5.65 9.72 11.12
CA VAL A 99 -6.72 8.88 10.57
C VAL A 99 -6.83 7.57 11.35
N PHE A 100 -5.73 6.94 11.76
CA PHE A 100 -5.78 5.74 12.60
C PHE A 100 -6.24 6.05 14.03
N HIS A 101 -5.81 7.18 14.61
CA HIS A 101 -6.21 7.58 15.95
C HIS A 101 -7.72 7.85 16.07
N ASN A 102 -8.30 8.53 15.07
CA ASN A 102 -9.71 8.90 15.02
C ASN A 102 -10.58 7.89 14.26
N GLY A 103 -9.96 6.91 13.61
CA GLY A 103 -10.62 5.97 12.72
C GLY A 103 -11.20 4.76 13.44
N THR A 104 -11.87 3.93 12.65
CA THR A 104 -12.51 2.69 13.14
C THR A 104 -11.55 1.51 13.19
N PHE A 105 -10.44 1.53 12.43
CA PHE A 105 -9.49 0.42 12.43
C PHE A 105 -8.56 0.46 13.63
N GLN A 106 -8.45 -0.68 14.32
CA GLN A 106 -7.58 -0.84 15.47
C GLN A 106 -6.64 -2.04 15.29
N PHE A 107 -5.40 -1.90 15.74
CA PHE A 107 -4.42 -2.98 15.78
C PHE A 107 -4.67 -3.85 17.02
N VAL A 108 -5.63 -4.76 16.91
CA VAL A 108 -6.13 -5.61 18.03
C VAL A 108 -5.34 -6.91 18.21
N LEU A 109 -4.58 -7.31 17.19
CA LEU A 109 -3.71 -8.47 17.27
C LEU A 109 -2.38 -8.01 17.86
N GLY A 110 -1.81 -8.71 18.79
CA GLY A 110 -0.43 -8.47 19.23
C GLY A 110 0.56 -8.47 18.05
N PRO A 111 1.85 -8.77 18.27
CA PRO A 111 2.80 -8.92 17.15
C PRO A 111 2.29 -9.95 16.15
N ALA A 112 1.84 -9.49 14.99
CA ALA A 112 1.27 -10.32 13.94
C ALA A 112 1.94 -9.97 12.60
N ALA A 113 1.97 -10.94 11.69
CA ALA A 113 2.44 -10.72 10.33
C ALA A 113 1.56 -9.67 9.63
N ALA A 114 2.15 -8.87 8.76
CA ALA A 114 1.44 -7.96 7.90
C ALA A 114 1.59 -8.37 6.43
N ILE A 115 0.49 -8.48 5.74
CA ILE A 115 0.43 -8.82 4.33
C ILE A 115 0.10 -7.55 3.55
N GLY A 116 1.05 -7.11 2.75
CA GLY A 116 0.80 -6.04 1.78
C GLY A 116 0.27 -6.61 0.47
N THR A 117 -0.86 -6.10 0.00
CA THR A 117 -1.41 -6.45 -1.33
C THR A 117 -1.42 -5.25 -2.26
N GLY A 118 -1.82 -5.50 -3.50
CA GLY A 118 -1.96 -4.47 -4.51
C GLY A 118 -0.66 -3.97 -5.11
N GLY A 119 -0.82 -2.95 -5.93
CA GLY A 119 0.26 -2.50 -6.80
C GLY A 119 1.41 -1.79 -6.09
N THR A 120 1.20 -1.19 -4.92
CA THR A 120 2.25 -0.43 -4.24
C THR A 120 3.33 -1.36 -3.69
N VAL A 121 2.94 -2.41 -2.95
CA VAL A 121 3.90 -3.36 -2.38
C VAL A 121 4.57 -4.18 -3.47
N THR A 122 3.82 -4.59 -4.50
CA THR A 122 4.36 -5.29 -5.67
C THR A 122 5.44 -4.46 -6.38
N VAL A 123 5.20 -3.16 -6.58
CA VAL A 123 6.18 -2.24 -7.19
C VAL A 123 7.40 -2.04 -6.28
N ALA A 124 7.21 -1.88 -4.96
CA ALA A 124 8.34 -1.79 -4.03
C ALA A 124 9.24 -3.04 -4.12
N ARG A 125 8.66 -4.25 -4.14
CA ARG A 125 9.38 -5.51 -4.35
C ARG A 125 10.08 -5.56 -5.70
N ALA A 126 9.41 -5.14 -6.78
CA ALA A 126 9.98 -5.15 -8.12
C ALA A 126 11.22 -4.24 -8.22
N ILE A 127 11.19 -3.06 -7.58
CA ILE A 127 12.33 -2.15 -7.54
C ILE A 127 13.48 -2.77 -6.74
N LEU A 128 13.21 -3.36 -5.58
CA LEU A 128 14.24 -4.02 -4.75
C LEU A 128 14.87 -5.19 -5.50
N ALA A 129 14.07 -6.05 -6.12
CA ALA A 129 14.53 -7.17 -6.94
C ALA A 129 15.42 -6.70 -8.11
N ALA A 130 14.97 -5.67 -8.84
CA ALA A 130 15.75 -5.13 -9.97
C ALA A 130 17.11 -4.57 -9.53
N ARG A 131 17.20 -3.97 -8.34
CA ARG A 131 18.49 -3.49 -7.77
C ARG A 131 19.45 -4.61 -7.42
N GLU A 132 18.94 -5.81 -7.14
CA GLU A 132 19.71 -7.01 -6.87
C GLU A 132 19.97 -7.85 -8.14
N GLY A 133 19.51 -7.38 -9.31
CA GLY A 133 19.66 -8.07 -10.59
C GLY A 133 18.69 -9.24 -10.78
N HIS A 134 17.60 -9.29 -10.02
CA HIS A 134 16.59 -10.35 -10.07
C HIS A 134 15.27 -9.88 -10.69
N GLY A 135 14.46 -10.83 -11.18
CA GLY A 135 13.06 -10.62 -11.50
C GLY A 135 12.17 -10.63 -10.24
N LEU A 136 10.97 -10.03 -10.34
CA LEU A 136 10.02 -10.05 -9.22
C LEU A 136 9.67 -11.48 -8.76
N GLY A 137 9.60 -12.45 -9.70
CA GLY A 137 9.28 -13.84 -9.41
C GLY A 137 10.36 -14.54 -8.57
N ASP A 138 11.61 -14.11 -8.69
CA ASP A 138 12.76 -14.68 -7.98
C ASP A 138 13.06 -13.94 -6.67
N SER A 139 12.32 -12.86 -6.38
CA SER A 139 12.55 -12.04 -5.19
C SER A 139 11.91 -12.65 -3.94
N VAL A 140 12.51 -12.39 -2.79
CA VAL A 140 11.91 -12.71 -1.50
C VAL A 140 10.56 -11.97 -1.36
N PRO A 141 9.48 -12.67 -0.96
CA PRO A 141 8.15 -12.04 -0.85
C PRO A 141 8.04 -11.04 0.31
N ALA A 142 8.98 -11.01 1.23
CA ALA A 142 8.99 -10.11 2.37
C ALA A 142 9.73 -8.79 2.07
N VAL A 143 9.19 -7.68 2.58
CA VAL A 143 9.82 -6.35 2.52
C VAL A 143 9.81 -5.76 3.93
N THR A 144 10.99 -5.41 4.43
CA THR A 144 11.10 -4.79 5.75
C THR A 144 10.81 -3.30 5.71
N VAL A 145 10.36 -2.73 6.83
CA VAL A 145 10.15 -1.27 6.97
C VAL A 145 11.47 -0.51 6.73
N VAL A 146 12.61 -1.10 7.08
CA VAL A 146 13.94 -0.52 6.81
C VAL A 146 14.18 -0.40 5.30
N GLN A 147 13.86 -1.44 4.53
CA GLN A 147 13.96 -1.39 3.07
C GLN A 147 13.02 -0.34 2.47
N LEU A 148 11.78 -0.23 2.98
CA LEU A 148 10.84 0.81 2.54
C LEU A 148 11.38 2.22 2.82
N ARG A 149 12.02 2.46 3.97
CA ARG A 149 12.65 3.75 4.32
C ARG A 149 13.80 4.08 3.38
N HIS A 150 14.68 3.13 3.10
CA HIS A 150 15.78 3.32 2.16
C HIS A 150 15.25 3.60 0.75
N LEU A 151 14.21 2.89 0.34
CA LEU A 151 13.57 3.09 -0.96
C LEU A 151 12.93 4.49 -1.06
N LEU A 152 12.23 4.93 -0.01
CA LEU A 152 11.66 6.28 0.07
C LEU A 152 12.75 7.35 -0.03
N GLN A 153 13.83 7.21 0.73
CA GLN A 153 14.93 8.16 0.70
C GLN A 153 15.57 8.22 -0.69
N TRP A 154 15.82 7.08 -1.30
CA TRP A 154 16.44 7.00 -2.63
C TRP A 154 15.54 7.60 -3.72
N LEU A 155 14.30 7.15 -3.85
CA LEU A 155 13.34 7.66 -4.84
C LEU A 155 12.92 9.09 -4.55
N GLY A 156 12.77 9.44 -3.29
CA GLY A 156 12.37 10.77 -2.86
C GLY A 156 13.37 11.86 -3.24
N ASN A 157 14.67 11.56 -3.26
CA ASN A 157 15.71 12.49 -3.68
C ASN A 157 15.76 12.73 -5.19
N MET A 158 15.04 11.95 -5.99
CA MET A 158 15.02 12.07 -7.44
C MET A 158 13.89 12.98 -7.93
N PRO A 159 14.10 13.79 -8.97
CA PRO A 159 13.01 14.40 -9.70
C PRO A 159 12.21 13.32 -10.46
N LEU A 160 10.96 13.62 -10.82
CA LEU A 160 10.05 12.67 -11.50
C LEU A 160 10.67 12.04 -12.75
N ALA A 161 11.36 12.85 -13.56
CA ALA A 161 12.00 12.36 -14.79
C ALA A 161 12.96 11.20 -14.50
N ALA A 162 13.81 11.33 -13.47
CA ALA A 162 14.73 10.27 -13.07
C ALA A 162 14.01 9.07 -12.43
N ARG A 163 12.94 9.31 -11.66
CA ARG A 163 12.14 8.23 -11.08
C ARG A 163 11.47 7.35 -12.15
N ARG A 164 11.07 7.93 -13.29
CA ARG A 164 10.46 7.19 -14.40
C ARG A 164 11.39 6.18 -15.06
N GLU A 165 12.68 6.36 -14.93
CA GLU A 165 13.71 5.48 -15.49
C GLU A 165 14.15 4.37 -14.51
N VAL A 166 13.59 4.35 -13.31
CA VAL A 166 13.97 3.36 -12.29
C VAL A 166 13.46 1.97 -12.66
N PRO A 167 14.35 0.97 -12.80
CA PRO A 167 13.95 -0.40 -13.09
C PRO A 167 13.01 -0.96 -12.01
N GLY A 168 11.93 -1.60 -12.45
CA GLY A 168 10.89 -2.12 -11.57
C GLY A 168 9.81 -1.11 -11.16
N LEU A 169 9.99 0.18 -11.45
CA LEU A 169 9.00 1.22 -11.20
C LEU A 169 8.26 1.57 -12.50
N PRO A 170 6.96 1.27 -12.64
CA PRO A 170 6.19 1.71 -13.79
C PRO A 170 6.17 3.25 -13.87
N ALA A 171 6.48 3.81 -15.05
CA ALA A 171 6.54 5.26 -15.24
C ALA A 171 5.25 5.99 -14.84
N ALA A 172 4.09 5.34 -15.01
CA ALA A 172 2.77 5.85 -14.62
C ALA A 172 2.54 5.89 -13.09
N ARG A 173 3.47 5.36 -12.29
CA ARG A 173 3.41 5.37 -10.82
C ARG A 173 4.54 6.17 -10.16
N ALA A 174 5.45 6.69 -10.97
CA ALA A 174 6.65 7.36 -10.48
C ALA A 174 6.37 8.63 -9.67
N ASP A 175 5.27 9.31 -9.94
CA ASP A 175 4.81 10.52 -9.25
C ASP A 175 4.24 10.21 -7.85
N VAL A 176 3.48 9.13 -7.71
CA VAL A 176 2.79 8.77 -6.44
C VAL A 176 3.62 7.86 -5.54
N MET A 177 4.67 7.22 -6.06
CA MET A 177 5.42 6.20 -5.30
C MET A 177 6.05 6.73 -4.00
N PRO A 178 6.64 7.95 -3.92
CA PRO A 178 7.16 8.45 -2.66
C PRO A 178 6.07 8.62 -1.59
N ALA A 179 4.90 9.17 -1.95
CA ALA A 179 3.78 9.30 -1.02
C ALA A 179 3.24 7.92 -0.59
N ALA A 180 3.19 6.95 -1.51
CA ALA A 180 2.79 5.58 -1.21
C ALA A 180 3.73 4.90 -0.19
N LEU A 181 5.04 5.04 -0.37
CA LEU A 181 6.04 4.53 0.58
C LEU A 181 5.93 5.21 1.94
N ALA A 182 5.78 6.54 1.98
CA ALA A 182 5.59 7.29 3.22
C ALA A 182 4.34 6.82 3.97
N THR A 183 3.25 6.53 3.25
CA THR A 183 2.01 5.98 3.81
C THR A 183 2.24 4.60 4.43
N LEU A 184 2.84 3.66 3.69
CA LEU A 184 3.10 2.30 4.21
C LEU A 184 4.02 2.32 5.44
N ILE A 185 5.06 3.16 5.43
CA ILE A 185 5.95 3.32 6.58
C ILE A 185 5.17 3.85 7.79
N ALA A 186 4.33 4.86 7.61
CA ALA A 186 3.54 5.42 8.70
C ALA A 186 2.52 4.41 9.26
N VAL A 187 1.88 3.61 8.40
CA VAL A 187 1.00 2.50 8.83
C VAL A 187 1.77 1.48 9.65
N ALA A 188 2.94 1.07 9.17
CA ALA A 188 3.79 0.11 9.89
C ALA A 188 4.24 0.64 11.26
N GLU A 189 4.54 1.95 11.37
CA GLU A 189 4.88 2.60 12.64
C GLU A 189 3.71 2.59 13.62
N VAL A 190 2.49 2.93 13.15
CA VAL A 190 1.28 2.92 14.00
C VAL A 190 0.97 1.49 14.47
N GLY A 191 1.17 0.50 13.60
CA GLY A 191 0.89 -0.91 13.90
C GLY A 191 2.04 -1.67 14.56
N HIS A 192 3.19 -1.03 14.82
CA HIS A 192 4.41 -1.67 15.32
C HIS A 192 4.85 -2.87 14.46
N ILE A 193 4.71 -2.74 13.13
CA ILE A 193 5.04 -3.76 12.14
C ILE A 193 6.49 -3.57 11.67
N ALA A 194 7.28 -4.62 11.66
CA ALA A 194 8.67 -4.58 11.20
C ALA A 194 8.85 -5.11 9.75
N THR A 195 7.96 -6.01 9.32
CA THR A 195 7.99 -6.70 8.01
C THR A 195 6.58 -6.93 7.53
#